data_0e38438f27cff9d455d47d812860ea47
#
_entry.id   0e38438f27cff9d455d47d812860ea47
#
_cell.length_a   1.000
_cell.length_b   1.000
_cell.length_c   1.000
_cell.angle_alpha   90.00
_cell.angle_beta   90.00
_cell.angle_gamma   90.00
#
_symmetry.space_group_name_H-M   'P 1'
#
loop_
_entity.id
_entity.type
_entity.pdbx_description
1 polymer ?
#
loop_
_entity_poly.entity_id
_entity_poly.type
_entity_poly.pdbx_seq_one_letter_code
_entity_poly.pdbx_strand_id
1 'polypeptide(L)'
;MEKTWRWFGKKDKITLPMLRQIGVEGIVTALHDVPNGEIWALEAIKSLKDYIESHQLRWSVVESLPVSEAIKYAGPERDQLIENYKVSLANLGKAGIKTVCYNFMPVIDWIRTDLEHPWEDGTSSLYFDKIRFAYFDCMILQREGAEKDYTDLELQQVRELDKTITEAEKNELVDTIIVKTQGFVNGNIKEGDRYPVTIFRRLLSLYDGIDRDALRENLRYFLQAVMPVCDEYGINMCIHPDDPPFQVLGLPRIVTGEEDINWLLHAVDNPHNGLTFCAGSLSAGLHNNVPLLARMFAHRTHFVHLRSTNAFPNGNFIEASHLGGRAHVIELIRIFEKERPGFPMRVDHGRMMLDDAGKGYNPGYSFHGRMMALAQIEGMMAVINEESKLKS
;
A
#
# COMPACT_ATOMS: atom_id res chain seq x y z
N MET A 1 6.28 -11.91 15.54
CA MET A 1 6.48 -11.42 14.14
C MET A 1 7.87 -10.79 14.01
N GLU A 2 8.47 -10.79 12.81
CA GLU A 2 9.72 -10.08 12.52
C GLU A 2 9.44 -8.58 12.35
N LYS A 3 10.21 -7.72 13.02
CA LYS A 3 10.07 -6.26 12.95
C LYS A 3 10.77 -5.75 11.71
N THR A 4 10.00 -5.30 10.73
CA THR A 4 10.52 -4.78 9.46
C THR A 4 10.18 -3.30 9.26
N TRP A 5 10.89 -2.67 8.33
CA TRP A 5 10.72 -1.25 8.04
C TRP A 5 10.81 -0.97 6.55
N ARG A 6 9.86 -0.17 6.02
CA ARG A 6 9.89 0.34 4.65
C ARG A 6 11.03 1.35 4.51
N TRP A 7 11.98 1.02 3.66
CA TRP A 7 13.16 1.84 3.35
C TRP A 7 13.23 2.09 1.83
N PHE A 8 13.41 3.35 1.44
CA PHE A 8 13.34 3.80 0.04
C PHE A 8 14.70 3.82 -0.66
N GLY A 9 15.62 2.98 -0.24
CA GLY A 9 16.93 2.84 -0.87
C GLY A 9 17.98 3.79 -0.32
N LYS A 10 19.15 3.78 -0.96
CA LYS A 10 20.36 4.48 -0.46
C LYS A 10 20.20 6.01 -0.34
N LYS A 11 19.19 6.58 -0.98
CA LYS A 11 18.87 8.04 -0.90
C LYS A 11 17.88 8.37 0.20
N ASP A 12 17.33 7.37 0.89
CA ASP A 12 16.40 7.58 2.00
C ASP A 12 17.09 8.37 3.12
N LYS A 13 16.39 9.36 3.67
CA LYS A 13 16.86 10.14 4.81
C LYS A 13 16.96 9.31 6.08
N ILE A 14 16.18 8.24 6.17
CA ILE A 14 16.23 7.26 7.25
C ILE A 14 17.24 6.18 6.86
N THR A 15 18.39 6.18 7.52
CA THR A 15 19.50 5.30 7.18
C THR A 15 19.38 3.93 7.84
N LEU A 16 20.01 2.90 7.25
CA LEU A 16 20.04 1.54 7.83
C LEU A 16 20.62 1.50 9.26
N PRO A 17 21.69 2.25 9.60
CA PRO A 17 22.14 2.36 10.98
C PRO A 17 21.09 2.90 11.97
N MET A 18 20.28 3.91 11.57
CA MET A 18 19.17 4.41 12.39
C MET A 18 18.16 3.29 12.66
N LEU A 19 17.81 2.53 11.61
CA LEU A 19 16.85 1.42 11.73
C LEU A 19 17.38 0.31 12.65
N ARG A 20 18.67 0.01 12.56
CA ARG A 20 19.31 -0.97 13.46
C ARG A 20 19.24 -0.55 14.92
N GLN A 21 19.43 0.75 15.21
CA GLN A 21 19.37 1.28 16.59
C GLN A 21 17.99 1.16 17.25
N ILE A 22 16.92 1.23 16.45
CA ILE A 22 15.53 1.12 16.96
C ILE A 22 14.99 -0.30 16.94
N GLY A 23 15.85 -1.31 16.75
CA GLY A 23 15.48 -2.72 16.86
C GLY A 23 14.79 -3.32 15.62
N VAL A 24 14.87 -2.66 14.46
CA VAL A 24 14.46 -3.26 13.18
C VAL A 24 15.35 -4.45 12.86
N GLU A 25 14.77 -5.54 12.36
CA GLU A 25 15.44 -6.79 12.02
C GLU A 25 15.51 -7.01 10.51
N GLY A 26 14.45 -6.58 9.81
CA GLY A 26 14.30 -6.76 8.38
C GLY A 26 13.95 -5.47 7.63
N ILE A 27 14.36 -5.42 6.38
CA ILE A 27 14.09 -4.31 5.46
C ILE A 27 13.04 -4.72 4.45
N VAL A 28 12.10 -3.80 4.25
CA VAL A 28 11.09 -3.83 3.18
C VAL A 28 11.48 -2.81 2.15
N THR A 29 11.89 -3.23 0.97
CA THR A 29 12.35 -2.32 -0.09
C THR A 29 12.21 -2.92 -1.49
N ALA A 30 12.61 -2.18 -2.51
CA ALA A 30 12.56 -2.55 -3.91
C ALA A 30 13.80 -2.02 -4.67
N LEU A 31 13.99 -2.46 -5.91
CA LEU A 31 14.95 -1.84 -6.82
C LEU A 31 14.30 -0.60 -7.47
N HIS A 32 14.26 0.50 -6.71
CA HIS A 32 13.56 1.73 -7.10
C HIS A 32 14.08 2.40 -8.38
N ASP A 33 15.31 2.11 -8.79
CA ASP A 33 15.92 2.67 -9.99
C ASP A 33 15.64 1.83 -11.26
N VAL A 34 14.99 0.65 -11.14
CA VAL A 34 14.61 -0.18 -12.28
C VAL A 34 13.21 0.24 -12.76
N PRO A 35 13.05 0.62 -14.03
CA PRO A 35 11.76 1.00 -14.59
C PRO A 35 10.71 -0.12 -14.47
N ASN A 36 9.45 0.28 -14.33
CA ASN A 36 8.33 -0.66 -14.27
C ASN A 36 8.27 -1.52 -15.55
N GLY A 37 8.12 -2.84 -15.38
CA GLY A 37 8.08 -3.81 -16.47
C GLY A 37 9.44 -4.34 -16.94
N GLU A 38 10.55 -3.76 -16.50
CA GLU A 38 11.88 -4.28 -16.77
C GLU A 38 12.27 -5.42 -15.82
N ILE A 39 13.16 -6.28 -16.31
CA ILE A 39 13.67 -7.40 -15.52
C ILE A 39 14.62 -6.91 -14.43
N TRP A 40 14.38 -7.35 -13.21
CA TRP A 40 15.33 -7.18 -12.11
C TRP A 40 16.49 -8.17 -12.24
N ALA A 41 17.65 -7.68 -12.62
CA ALA A 41 18.84 -8.49 -12.76
C ALA A 41 19.30 -9.09 -11.41
N LEU A 42 19.73 -10.34 -11.43
CA LEU A 42 20.17 -11.06 -10.23
C LEU A 42 21.30 -10.32 -9.50
N GLU A 43 22.24 -9.74 -10.26
CA GLU A 43 23.38 -8.99 -9.74
C GLU A 43 22.93 -7.72 -8.99
N ALA A 44 21.93 -7.02 -9.52
CA ALA A 44 21.37 -5.83 -8.88
C ALA A 44 20.66 -6.21 -7.55
N ILE A 45 19.89 -7.31 -7.56
CA ILE A 45 19.24 -7.84 -6.36
C ILE A 45 20.28 -8.21 -5.30
N LYS A 46 21.30 -8.98 -5.68
CA LYS A 46 22.39 -9.38 -4.77
C LYS A 46 23.14 -8.18 -4.21
N SER A 47 23.49 -7.22 -5.05
CA SER A 47 24.20 -5.99 -4.63
C SER A 47 23.42 -5.21 -3.57
N LEU A 48 22.10 -5.08 -3.73
CA LEU A 48 21.27 -4.39 -2.73
C LEU A 48 21.14 -5.24 -1.45
N LYS A 49 20.94 -6.55 -1.59
CA LYS A 49 20.89 -7.50 -0.46
C LYS A 49 22.16 -7.46 0.37
N ASP A 50 23.33 -7.59 -0.27
CA ASP A 50 24.62 -7.54 0.41
C ASP A 50 24.84 -6.21 1.13
N TYR A 51 24.40 -5.09 0.52
CA TYR A 51 24.45 -3.79 1.16
C TYR A 51 23.60 -3.75 2.43
N ILE A 52 22.37 -4.27 2.40
CA ILE A 52 21.49 -4.34 3.58
C ILE A 52 22.10 -5.25 4.65
N GLU A 53 22.61 -6.42 4.27
CA GLU A 53 23.21 -7.42 5.18
C GLU A 53 24.51 -6.92 5.81
N SER A 54 25.27 -6.08 5.11
CA SER A 54 26.47 -5.43 5.68
C SER A 54 26.15 -4.53 6.89
N HIS A 55 24.87 -4.10 7.03
CA HIS A 55 24.36 -3.35 8.19
C HIS A 55 23.71 -4.26 9.24
N GLN A 56 23.89 -5.58 9.17
CA GLN A 56 23.28 -6.57 10.07
C GLN A 56 21.73 -6.56 10.05
N LEU A 57 21.14 -6.29 8.89
CA LEU A 57 19.70 -6.32 8.61
C LEU A 57 19.44 -7.32 7.49
N ARG A 58 18.23 -7.88 7.42
CA ARG A 58 17.83 -8.78 6.33
C ARG A 58 17.01 -8.00 5.28
N TRP A 59 17.08 -8.38 4.02
CA TRP A 59 16.05 -7.99 3.07
C TRP A 59 14.91 -8.98 3.15
N SER A 60 13.91 -8.68 3.95
CA SER A 60 12.83 -9.61 4.30
C SER A 60 11.68 -9.61 3.30
N VAL A 61 11.33 -8.45 2.75
CA VAL A 61 10.21 -8.29 1.84
C VAL A 61 10.57 -7.37 0.68
N VAL A 62 10.21 -7.77 -0.53
CA VAL A 62 10.13 -6.87 -1.67
C VAL A 62 8.80 -6.14 -1.63
N GLU A 63 8.82 -4.84 -1.54
CA GLU A 63 7.63 -4.01 -1.67
C GLU A 63 7.96 -2.76 -2.47
N SER A 64 7.55 -2.72 -3.75
CA SER A 64 6.87 -3.78 -4.51
C SER A 64 7.74 -4.24 -5.68
N LEU A 65 7.50 -5.45 -6.18
CA LEU A 65 7.76 -5.74 -7.58
C LEU A 65 6.54 -5.24 -8.34
N PRO A 66 6.64 -4.14 -9.12
CA PRO A 66 5.47 -3.48 -9.66
C PRO A 66 4.84 -4.29 -10.80
N VAL A 67 3.51 -4.41 -10.77
CA VAL A 67 2.73 -4.98 -11.87
C VAL A 67 2.38 -3.86 -12.85
N SER A 68 2.87 -3.97 -14.07
CA SER A 68 2.67 -2.96 -15.12
C SER A 68 1.18 -2.77 -15.47
N GLU A 69 0.80 -1.54 -15.82
CA GLU A 69 -0.59 -1.23 -16.18
C GLU A 69 -1.09 -2.13 -17.33
N ALA A 70 -0.26 -2.39 -18.35
CA ALA A 70 -0.65 -3.26 -19.46
C ALA A 70 -0.99 -4.71 -19.04
N ILE A 71 -0.49 -5.18 -17.91
CA ILE A 71 -0.94 -6.45 -17.32
C ILE A 71 -2.36 -6.29 -16.75
N LYS A 72 -2.63 -5.19 -16.06
CA LYS A 72 -3.89 -4.94 -15.36
C LYS A 72 -5.05 -4.70 -16.34
N TYR A 73 -4.85 -3.92 -17.41
CA TYR A 73 -5.88 -3.69 -18.43
C TYR A 73 -5.83 -4.64 -19.63
N ALA A 74 -4.99 -5.68 -19.59
CA ALA A 74 -4.79 -6.67 -20.67
C ALA A 74 -4.31 -6.04 -21.99
N GLY A 75 -3.36 -5.11 -21.92
CA GLY A 75 -2.76 -4.46 -23.08
C GLY A 75 -1.92 -5.41 -23.95
N PRO A 76 -1.52 -4.94 -25.14
CA PRO A 76 -0.81 -5.78 -26.12
C PRO A 76 0.54 -6.31 -25.64
N GLU A 77 1.20 -5.61 -24.71
CA GLU A 77 2.49 -6.02 -24.13
C GLU A 77 2.35 -6.96 -22.92
N ARG A 78 1.12 -7.32 -22.51
CA ARG A 78 0.82 -8.06 -21.29
C ARG A 78 1.69 -9.29 -21.11
N ASP A 79 1.75 -10.15 -22.11
CA ASP A 79 2.41 -11.45 -22.00
C ASP A 79 3.93 -11.30 -21.89
N GLN A 80 4.53 -10.36 -22.62
CA GLN A 80 5.95 -10.05 -22.49
C GLN A 80 6.30 -9.49 -21.10
N LEU A 81 5.44 -8.62 -20.56
CA LEU A 81 5.63 -8.04 -19.23
C LEU A 81 5.47 -9.09 -18.13
N ILE A 82 4.58 -10.07 -18.31
CA ILE A 82 4.45 -11.22 -17.42
C ILE A 82 5.72 -12.08 -17.47
N GLU A 83 6.29 -12.34 -18.62
CA GLU A 83 7.56 -13.07 -18.72
C GLU A 83 8.72 -12.32 -18.03
N ASN A 84 8.80 -11.01 -18.19
CA ASN A 84 9.79 -10.19 -17.46
C ASN A 84 9.58 -10.28 -15.92
N TYR A 85 8.33 -10.28 -15.49
CA TYR A 85 7.96 -10.44 -14.08
C TYR A 85 8.39 -11.80 -13.53
N LYS A 86 8.16 -12.89 -14.28
CA LYS A 86 8.59 -14.26 -13.94
C LYS A 86 10.11 -14.36 -13.78
N VAL A 87 10.86 -13.76 -14.69
CA VAL A 87 12.35 -13.73 -14.59
C VAL A 87 12.78 -12.97 -13.33
N SER A 88 12.13 -11.85 -13.03
CA SER A 88 12.42 -11.06 -11.82
C SER A 88 12.12 -11.86 -10.55
N LEU A 89 11.00 -12.58 -10.49
CA LEU A 89 10.67 -13.49 -9.39
C LEU A 89 11.71 -14.59 -9.23
N ALA A 90 12.08 -15.26 -10.31
CA ALA A 90 13.12 -16.29 -10.28
C ALA A 90 14.45 -15.75 -9.74
N ASN A 91 14.84 -14.54 -10.13
CA ASN A 91 16.05 -13.89 -9.64
C ASN A 91 15.98 -13.53 -8.15
N LEU A 92 14.80 -13.08 -7.67
CA LEU A 92 14.55 -12.87 -6.24
C LEU A 92 14.66 -14.19 -5.46
N GLY A 93 14.05 -15.26 -5.98
CA GLY A 93 14.14 -16.59 -5.40
C GLY A 93 15.55 -17.14 -5.32
N LYS A 94 16.35 -16.99 -6.38
CA LYS A 94 17.79 -17.34 -6.41
C LYS A 94 18.60 -16.53 -5.41
N ALA A 95 18.23 -15.29 -5.16
CA ALA A 95 18.85 -14.45 -4.12
C ALA A 95 18.37 -14.78 -2.69
N GLY A 96 17.40 -15.70 -2.54
CA GLY A 96 16.87 -16.13 -1.24
C GLY A 96 15.80 -15.21 -0.66
N ILE A 97 15.24 -14.29 -1.44
CA ILE A 97 14.14 -13.40 -1.01
C ILE A 97 12.81 -14.10 -1.32
N LYS A 98 11.98 -14.30 -0.30
CA LYS A 98 10.83 -15.20 -0.37
C LYS A 98 9.46 -14.52 -0.25
N THR A 99 9.40 -13.24 0.06
CA THR A 99 8.14 -12.50 0.21
C THR A 99 8.12 -11.32 -0.72
N VAL A 100 7.12 -11.29 -1.61
CA VAL A 100 6.95 -10.25 -2.63
C VAL A 100 5.57 -9.64 -2.51
N CYS A 101 5.51 -8.42 -2.00
CA CYS A 101 4.31 -7.60 -1.97
C CYS A 101 4.10 -6.93 -3.33
N TYR A 102 2.87 -6.96 -3.81
CA TYR A 102 2.43 -6.29 -5.03
C TYR A 102 1.05 -5.69 -4.86
N ASN A 103 0.65 -4.79 -5.73
CA ASN A 103 -0.73 -4.34 -5.85
C ASN A 103 -1.26 -4.56 -7.28
N PHE A 104 -2.58 -4.55 -7.41
CA PHE A 104 -3.25 -4.66 -8.70
C PHE A 104 -4.26 -3.52 -8.90
N MET A 105 -3.99 -2.38 -8.26
CA MET A 105 -4.81 -1.18 -8.33
C MET A 105 -4.62 -0.50 -9.69
N PRO A 106 -5.70 -0.24 -10.46
CA PRO A 106 -5.63 0.50 -11.71
C PRO A 106 -5.14 1.93 -11.50
N VAL A 107 -4.15 2.36 -12.27
CA VAL A 107 -3.60 3.72 -12.39
C VAL A 107 -3.07 4.30 -11.08
N ILE A 108 -3.87 4.29 -10.02
CA ILE A 108 -3.60 4.98 -8.77
C ILE A 108 -3.52 3.98 -7.61
N ASP A 109 -2.46 4.08 -6.82
CA ASP A 109 -2.23 3.28 -5.62
C ASP A 109 -3.05 3.85 -4.45
N TRP A 110 -2.44 4.17 -3.31
CA TRP A 110 -3.13 4.79 -2.20
C TRP A 110 -3.49 6.26 -2.47
N ILE A 111 -4.60 6.74 -1.92
CA ILE A 111 -5.14 8.08 -2.20
C ILE A 111 -5.36 8.84 -0.90
N ARG A 112 -4.89 10.09 -0.84
CA ARG A 112 -5.22 11.07 0.20
C ARG A 112 -5.43 12.44 -0.45
N THR A 113 -6.18 13.29 0.24
CA THR A 113 -6.46 14.68 -0.19
C THR A 113 -5.68 15.71 0.63
N ASP A 114 -5.10 15.27 1.75
CA ASP A 114 -4.25 16.08 2.61
C ASP A 114 -3.17 15.18 3.21
N LEU A 115 -1.91 15.60 3.14
CA LEU A 115 -0.76 14.82 3.58
C LEU A 115 -0.27 15.20 4.98
N GLU A 116 -0.76 16.32 5.52
CA GLU A 116 -0.30 16.89 6.79
C GLU A 116 -1.47 17.42 7.63
N HIS A 117 -2.61 16.73 7.60
CA HIS A 117 -3.81 17.13 8.35
C HIS A 117 -3.52 17.19 9.85
N PRO A 118 -3.75 18.36 10.50
CA PRO A 118 -3.33 18.57 11.87
C PRO A 118 -4.20 17.83 12.90
N TRP A 119 -3.56 17.41 13.99
CA TRP A 119 -4.21 16.91 15.18
C TRP A 119 -4.09 17.93 16.32
N GLU A 120 -4.98 17.81 17.32
CA GLU A 120 -5.00 18.69 18.50
C GLU A 120 -3.70 18.65 19.33
N ASP A 121 -2.98 17.53 19.27
CA ASP A 121 -1.70 17.32 19.95
C ASP A 121 -0.51 17.92 19.20
N GLY A 122 -0.73 18.62 18.09
CA GLY A 122 0.31 19.25 17.26
C GLY A 122 1.00 18.30 16.28
N THR A 123 0.64 17.01 16.25
CA THR A 123 1.08 16.09 15.19
C THR A 123 0.22 16.29 13.93
N SER A 124 0.65 15.72 12.81
CA SER A 124 -0.18 15.64 11.61
C SER A 124 -0.20 14.22 11.04
N SER A 125 -1.21 13.94 10.20
CA SER A 125 -1.32 12.66 9.52
C SER A 125 -2.03 12.78 8.17
N LEU A 126 -2.01 11.71 7.41
CA LEU A 126 -2.67 11.62 6.11
C LEU A 126 -4.19 11.60 6.29
N TYR A 127 -4.90 12.35 5.46
CA TYR A 127 -6.35 12.48 5.49
C TYR A 127 -6.97 12.36 4.10
N PHE A 128 -8.12 11.71 4.02
CA PHE A 128 -8.96 11.65 2.84
C PHE A 128 -10.27 12.38 3.10
N ASP A 129 -10.51 13.44 2.36
CA ASP A 129 -11.76 14.19 2.33
C ASP A 129 -12.52 13.85 1.04
N LYS A 130 -13.69 13.22 1.19
CA LYS A 130 -14.49 12.76 0.07
C LYS A 130 -14.99 13.91 -0.81
N ILE A 131 -15.30 15.06 -0.24
CA ILE A 131 -15.80 16.20 -1.00
C ILE A 131 -14.68 16.88 -1.78
N ARG A 132 -13.48 17.04 -1.18
CA ARG A 132 -12.31 17.52 -1.91
C ARG A 132 -11.89 16.56 -3.02
N PHE A 133 -12.02 15.26 -2.80
CA PHE A 133 -11.77 14.25 -3.81
C PHE A 133 -12.82 14.30 -4.94
N ALA A 134 -14.12 14.43 -4.61
CA ALA A 134 -15.18 14.62 -5.58
C ALA A 134 -14.99 15.90 -6.40
N TYR A 135 -14.54 16.98 -5.75
CA TYR A 135 -14.17 18.21 -6.45
C TYR A 135 -13.03 17.99 -7.44
N PHE A 136 -11.99 17.28 -7.05
CA PHE A 136 -10.91 16.91 -7.95
C PHE A 136 -11.43 16.14 -9.17
N ASP A 137 -12.24 15.11 -8.95
CA ASP A 137 -12.80 14.26 -9.99
C ASP A 137 -13.73 15.01 -10.96
N CYS A 138 -14.73 15.74 -10.41
CA CYS A 138 -15.76 16.40 -11.20
C CYS A 138 -15.30 17.73 -11.82
N MET A 139 -14.53 18.55 -11.09
CA MET A 139 -14.25 19.94 -11.48
C MET A 139 -12.84 20.11 -12.07
N ILE A 140 -11.82 19.42 -11.55
CA ILE A 140 -10.44 19.53 -12.02
C ILE A 140 -10.18 18.51 -13.13
N LEU A 141 -10.37 17.24 -12.82
CA LEU A 141 -10.17 16.14 -13.75
C LEU A 141 -11.25 16.15 -14.85
N GLN A 142 -12.46 16.55 -14.52
CA GLN A 142 -13.62 16.56 -15.44
C GLN A 142 -13.81 15.19 -16.11
N ARG A 143 -13.73 14.13 -15.31
CA ARG A 143 -13.93 12.77 -15.82
C ARG A 143 -15.36 12.62 -16.35
N GLU A 144 -15.51 12.01 -17.51
CA GLU A 144 -16.84 11.76 -18.09
C GLU A 144 -17.65 10.84 -17.18
N GLY A 145 -18.85 11.28 -16.82
CA GLY A 145 -19.75 10.54 -15.94
C GLY A 145 -19.38 10.54 -14.45
N ALA A 146 -18.39 11.32 -14.01
CA ALA A 146 -17.96 11.39 -12.60
C ALA A 146 -19.12 11.63 -11.62
N GLU A 147 -20.08 12.49 -12.01
CA GLU A 147 -21.23 12.83 -11.17
C GLU A 147 -22.06 11.62 -10.72
N LYS A 148 -22.04 10.52 -11.50
CA LYS A 148 -22.77 9.29 -11.17
C LYS A 148 -22.21 8.53 -9.97
N ASP A 149 -20.97 8.82 -9.59
CA ASP A 149 -20.28 8.16 -8.48
C ASP A 149 -20.54 8.87 -7.13
N TYR A 150 -21.26 10.00 -7.16
CA TYR A 150 -21.54 10.85 -6.01
C TYR A 150 -23.02 11.06 -5.81
N THR A 151 -23.44 11.18 -4.55
CA THR A 151 -24.82 11.52 -4.20
C THR A 151 -25.14 13.00 -4.50
N ASP A 152 -26.42 13.35 -4.66
CA ASP A 152 -26.86 14.73 -4.86
C ASP A 152 -26.34 15.68 -3.77
N LEU A 153 -26.29 15.21 -2.50
CA LEU A 153 -25.75 15.97 -1.38
C LEU A 153 -24.26 16.25 -1.55
N GLU A 154 -23.48 15.24 -1.93
CA GLU A 154 -22.06 15.41 -2.18
C GLU A 154 -21.79 16.35 -3.34
N LEU A 155 -22.55 16.24 -4.43
CA LEU A 155 -22.46 17.16 -5.56
C LEU A 155 -22.88 18.60 -5.19
N GLN A 156 -23.84 18.76 -4.28
CA GLN A 156 -24.17 20.08 -3.73
C GLN A 156 -22.99 20.65 -2.94
N GLN A 157 -22.35 19.85 -2.10
CA GLN A 157 -21.16 20.27 -1.34
C GLN A 157 -19.97 20.61 -2.25
N VAL A 158 -19.78 19.86 -3.36
CA VAL A 158 -18.79 20.21 -4.40
C VAL A 158 -19.05 21.57 -4.99
N ARG A 159 -20.33 21.89 -5.33
CA ARG A 159 -20.70 23.22 -5.85
C ARG A 159 -20.50 24.35 -4.83
N GLU A 160 -20.71 24.08 -3.55
CA GLU A 160 -20.41 25.08 -2.51
C GLU A 160 -18.89 25.29 -2.35
N LEU A 161 -18.12 24.21 -2.39
CA LEU A 161 -16.65 24.28 -2.34
C LEU A 161 -16.09 25.07 -3.53
N ASP A 162 -16.66 24.91 -4.73
CA ASP A 162 -16.23 25.63 -5.96
C ASP A 162 -16.31 27.16 -5.82
N LYS A 163 -17.23 27.67 -4.97
CA LYS A 163 -17.36 29.11 -4.73
C LYS A 163 -16.25 29.70 -3.85
N THR A 164 -15.55 28.86 -3.10
CA THR A 164 -14.60 29.30 -2.06
C THR A 164 -13.19 28.79 -2.26
N ILE A 165 -13.01 27.70 -2.97
CA ILE A 165 -11.68 27.08 -3.21
C ILE A 165 -10.81 27.98 -4.04
N THR A 166 -9.59 28.19 -3.59
CA THR A 166 -8.58 29.01 -4.28
C THR A 166 -7.83 28.21 -5.34
N GLU A 167 -7.21 28.90 -6.32
CA GLU A 167 -6.34 28.24 -7.30
C GLU A 167 -5.14 27.52 -6.65
N ALA A 168 -4.63 28.05 -5.55
CA ALA A 168 -3.58 27.39 -4.78
C ALA A 168 -4.05 26.03 -4.23
N GLU A 169 -5.24 25.96 -3.63
CA GLU A 169 -5.82 24.71 -3.12
C GLU A 169 -6.15 23.72 -4.24
N LYS A 170 -6.60 24.18 -5.42
CA LYS A 170 -6.81 23.31 -6.60
C LYS A 170 -5.49 22.66 -7.03
N ASN A 171 -4.43 23.46 -7.13
CA ASN A 171 -3.10 22.97 -7.48
C ASN A 171 -2.56 22.00 -6.43
N GLU A 172 -2.79 22.27 -5.14
CA GLU A 172 -2.42 21.38 -4.05
C GLU A 172 -3.16 20.04 -4.13
N LEU A 173 -4.45 20.03 -4.48
CA LEU A 173 -5.20 18.79 -4.70
C LEU A 173 -4.63 17.96 -5.84
N VAL A 174 -4.28 18.58 -6.97
CA VAL A 174 -3.61 17.91 -8.10
C VAL A 174 -2.28 17.32 -7.64
N ASP A 175 -1.45 18.14 -7.00
CA ASP A 175 -0.14 17.75 -6.52
C ASP A 175 -0.22 16.59 -5.50
N THR A 176 -1.16 16.69 -4.57
CA THR A 176 -1.37 15.66 -3.54
C THR A 176 -1.87 14.36 -4.14
N ILE A 177 -2.96 14.38 -4.93
CA ILE A 177 -3.66 13.17 -5.37
C ILE A 177 -2.89 12.41 -6.44
N ILE A 178 -2.27 13.08 -7.40
CA ILE A 178 -1.67 12.41 -8.57
C ILE A 178 -0.16 12.60 -8.74
N VAL A 179 0.47 13.48 -7.99
CA VAL A 179 1.93 13.67 -8.05
C VAL A 179 2.62 13.11 -6.82
N LYS A 180 2.39 13.69 -5.64
CA LYS A 180 3.10 13.33 -4.41
C LYS A 180 2.80 11.92 -3.93
N THR A 181 1.51 11.50 -3.96
CA THR A 181 1.11 10.17 -3.52
C THR A 181 1.55 9.06 -4.48
N GLN A 182 1.66 9.34 -5.77
CA GLN A 182 1.98 8.35 -6.80
C GLN A 182 3.45 8.36 -7.20
N GLY A 183 4.13 9.48 -7.09
CA GLY A 183 5.48 9.68 -7.64
C GLY A 183 6.54 8.73 -7.11
N PHE A 184 6.46 8.32 -5.84
CA PHE A 184 7.40 7.38 -5.24
C PHE A 184 6.92 5.92 -5.22
N VAL A 185 5.68 5.66 -5.66
CA VAL A 185 5.07 4.32 -5.68
C VAL A 185 5.15 3.70 -7.07
N ASN A 186 4.50 4.31 -8.06
CA ASN A 186 4.38 3.73 -9.40
C ASN A 186 5.14 4.51 -10.50
N GLY A 187 5.50 5.78 -10.26
CA GLY A 187 6.30 6.58 -11.15
C GLY A 187 5.64 6.95 -12.50
N ASN A 188 4.34 6.73 -12.66
CA ASN A 188 3.61 7.06 -13.89
C ASN A 188 3.52 8.57 -14.12
N ILE A 189 3.43 9.34 -13.04
CA ILE A 189 3.47 10.81 -13.05
C ILE A 189 4.55 11.24 -12.05
N LYS A 190 5.41 12.18 -12.46
CA LYS A 190 6.57 12.61 -11.66
C LYS A 190 6.45 14.08 -11.31
N GLU A 191 7.08 14.47 -10.21
CA GLU A 191 7.26 15.87 -9.88
C GLU A 191 7.96 16.60 -11.04
N GLY A 192 7.37 17.73 -11.47
CA GLY A 192 7.84 18.50 -12.63
C GLY A 192 7.21 18.14 -13.97
N ASP A 193 6.36 17.12 -14.04
CA ASP A 193 5.57 16.85 -15.24
C ASP A 193 4.67 18.04 -15.57
N ARG A 194 4.76 18.50 -16.83
CA ARG A 194 4.16 19.77 -17.26
C ARG A 194 2.64 19.76 -17.28
N TYR A 195 2.02 18.59 -17.48
CA TYR A 195 0.56 18.43 -17.62
C TYR A 195 0.05 17.18 -16.88
N PRO A 196 0.21 17.10 -15.54
CA PRO A 196 -0.10 15.89 -14.79
C PRO A 196 -1.56 15.44 -14.95
N VAL A 197 -2.52 16.37 -14.97
CA VAL A 197 -3.94 16.06 -15.18
C VAL A 197 -4.20 15.42 -16.55
N THR A 198 -3.55 15.91 -17.61
CA THR A 198 -3.69 15.35 -18.96
C THR A 198 -3.11 13.94 -19.05
N ILE A 199 -1.94 13.73 -18.46
CA ILE A 199 -1.31 12.40 -18.37
C ILE A 199 -2.25 11.46 -17.62
N PHE A 200 -2.79 11.91 -16.49
CA PHE A 200 -3.67 11.12 -15.65
C PHE A 200 -4.97 10.72 -16.36
N ARG A 201 -5.63 11.64 -17.07
CA ARG A 201 -6.79 11.33 -17.93
C ARG A 201 -6.49 10.25 -18.95
N ARG A 202 -5.33 10.31 -19.60
CA ARG A 202 -4.89 9.28 -20.54
C ARG A 202 -4.71 7.93 -19.88
N LEU A 203 -4.16 7.88 -18.67
CA LEU A 203 -4.01 6.63 -17.92
C LEU A 203 -5.39 6.05 -17.55
N LEU A 204 -6.34 6.88 -17.13
CA LEU A 204 -7.70 6.45 -16.84
C LEU A 204 -8.39 5.83 -18.07
N SER A 205 -8.24 6.45 -19.25
CA SER A 205 -8.88 5.95 -20.48
C SER A 205 -8.36 4.57 -20.94
N LEU A 206 -7.22 4.10 -20.43
CA LEU A 206 -6.76 2.72 -20.67
C LEU A 206 -7.68 1.67 -20.02
N TYR A 207 -8.50 2.08 -19.09
CA TYR A 207 -9.45 1.23 -18.36
C TYR A 207 -10.90 1.37 -18.83
N ASP A 208 -11.14 2.09 -19.93
CA ASP A 208 -12.47 2.20 -20.52
C ASP A 208 -13.00 0.81 -20.86
N GLY A 209 -14.15 0.45 -20.28
CA GLY A 209 -14.76 -0.87 -20.44
C GLY A 209 -14.17 -1.99 -19.58
N ILE A 210 -13.20 -1.71 -18.73
CA ILE A 210 -12.67 -2.66 -17.74
C ILE A 210 -13.47 -2.55 -16.44
N ASP A 211 -14.42 -3.42 -16.26
CA ASP A 211 -15.18 -3.54 -15.02
C ASP A 211 -14.46 -4.41 -13.97
N ARG A 212 -15.10 -4.63 -12.83
CA ARG A 212 -14.56 -5.42 -11.72
C ARG A 212 -14.26 -6.87 -12.12
N ASP A 213 -15.13 -7.47 -12.91
CA ASP A 213 -14.97 -8.87 -13.33
C ASP A 213 -13.84 -9.00 -14.35
N ALA A 214 -13.74 -8.09 -15.31
CA ALA A 214 -12.63 -8.04 -16.25
C ALA A 214 -11.28 -7.83 -15.52
N LEU A 215 -11.21 -6.93 -14.53
CA LEU A 215 -10.00 -6.74 -13.74
C LEU A 215 -9.63 -7.98 -12.91
N ARG A 216 -10.61 -8.66 -12.32
CA ARG A 216 -10.42 -9.94 -11.62
C ARG A 216 -9.88 -11.02 -12.56
N GLU A 217 -10.40 -11.14 -13.79
CA GLU A 217 -9.90 -12.09 -14.78
C GLU A 217 -8.45 -11.78 -15.19
N ASN A 218 -8.10 -10.50 -15.35
CA ASN A 218 -6.74 -10.09 -15.64
C ASN A 218 -5.78 -10.43 -14.49
N LEU A 219 -6.22 -10.27 -13.23
CA LEU A 219 -5.47 -10.70 -12.06
C LEU A 219 -5.31 -12.23 -12.03
N ARG A 220 -6.37 -12.98 -12.30
CA ARG A 220 -6.31 -14.45 -12.35
C ARG A 220 -5.33 -14.92 -13.42
N TYR A 221 -5.39 -14.36 -14.61
CA TYR A 221 -4.46 -14.68 -15.71
C TYR A 221 -3.00 -14.43 -15.29
N PHE A 222 -2.72 -13.28 -14.67
CA PHE A 222 -1.40 -12.96 -14.14
C PHE A 222 -0.95 -13.96 -13.08
N LEU A 223 -1.78 -14.27 -12.09
CA LEU A 223 -1.44 -15.21 -11.03
C LEU A 223 -1.19 -16.62 -11.56
N GLN A 224 -2.02 -17.13 -12.48
CA GLN A 224 -1.80 -18.42 -13.11
C GLN A 224 -0.44 -18.52 -13.81
N ALA A 225 0.01 -17.42 -14.43
CA ALA A 225 1.28 -17.39 -15.13
C ALA A 225 2.50 -17.35 -14.19
N VAL A 226 2.39 -16.69 -13.02
CA VAL A 226 3.54 -16.49 -12.10
C VAL A 226 3.63 -17.58 -11.01
N MET A 227 2.54 -18.26 -10.65
CA MET A 227 2.54 -19.26 -9.58
C MET A 227 3.53 -20.41 -9.80
N PRO A 228 3.72 -20.96 -11.01
CA PRO A 228 4.76 -22.00 -11.22
C PRO A 228 6.18 -21.56 -10.81
N VAL A 229 6.52 -20.30 -11.01
CA VAL A 229 7.81 -19.74 -10.54
C VAL A 229 7.83 -19.61 -9.02
N CYS A 230 6.69 -19.23 -8.43
CA CYS A 230 6.55 -19.16 -6.98
C CYS A 230 6.73 -20.54 -6.33
N ASP A 231 6.13 -21.58 -6.92
CA ASP A 231 6.28 -22.96 -6.47
C ASP A 231 7.74 -23.45 -6.57
N GLU A 232 8.42 -23.18 -7.70
CA GLU A 232 9.80 -23.56 -7.92
C GLU A 232 10.78 -22.94 -6.92
N TYR A 233 10.58 -21.66 -6.59
CA TYR A 233 11.50 -20.92 -5.72
C TYR A 233 11.00 -20.72 -4.29
N GLY A 234 9.79 -21.17 -3.95
CA GLY A 234 9.16 -20.97 -2.64
C GLY A 234 8.92 -19.49 -2.33
N ILE A 235 8.40 -18.74 -3.29
CA ILE A 235 8.12 -17.29 -3.16
C ILE A 235 6.66 -17.08 -2.82
N ASN A 236 6.39 -16.36 -1.75
CA ASN A 236 5.04 -15.91 -1.39
C ASN A 236 4.74 -14.58 -2.06
N MET A 237 3.81 -14.59 -3.01
CA MET A 237 3.20 -13.41 -3.59
C MET A 237 2.11 -12.92 -2.65
N CYS A 238 2.15 -11.68 -2.21
CA CYS A 238 1.17 -11.12 -1.31
C CYS A 238 0.60 -9.80 -1.84
N ILE A 239 -0.67 -9.82 -2.23
CA ILE A 239 -1.34 -8.63 -2.75
C ILE A 239 -1.68 -7.66 -1.63
N HIS A 240 -1.43 -6.38 -1.88
CA HIS A 240 -1.86 -5.29 -0.98
C HIS A 240 -3.34 -4.98 -1.22
N PRO A 241 -4.17 -4.80 -0.17
CA PRO A 241 -5.56 -4.36 -0.31
C PRO A 241 -5.64 -2.97 -0.95
N ASP A 242 -6.75 -2.69 -1.61
CA ASP A 242 -7.03 -1.37 -2.16
C ASP A 242 -7.04 -0.29 -1.06
N ASP A 243 -6.48 0.88 -1.34
CA ASP A 243 -6.42 2.01 -0.41
C ASP A 243 -6.84 3.32 -1.12
N PRO A 244 -8.07 3.78 -0.91
CA PRO A 244 -9.10 3.25 -0.02
C PRO A 244 -9.77 1.97 -0.55
N PRO A 245 -10.43 1.19 0.34
CA PRO A 245 -11.08 -0.07 -0.02
C PRO A 245 -12.52 0.17 -0.54
N PHE A 246 -12.66 1.09 -1.49
CA PHE A 246 -13.89 1.40 -2.20
C PHE A 246 -13.56 2.03 -3.56
N GLN A 247 -14.53 2.02 -4.47
CA GLN A 247 -14.38 2.51 -5.83
C GLN A 247 -14.01 4.00 -5.87
N VAL A 248 -13.07 4.37 -6.73
CA VAL A 248 -12.61 5.74 -6.94
C VAL A 248 -12.38 6.01 -8.43
N LEU A 249 -12.69 7.21 -8.90
CA LEU A 249 -12.47 7.64 -10.30
C LEU A 249 -13.10 6.71 -11.35
N GLY A 250 -14.21 6.05 -11.04
CA GLY A 250 -14.82 5.04 -11.89
C GLY A 250 -14.01 3.75 -12.07
N LEU A 251 -12.82 3.66 -11.46
CA LEU A 251 -11.95 2.49 -11.57
C LEU A 251 -12.41 1.36 -10.63
N PRO A 252 -12.40 0.11 -11.09
CA PRO A 252 -12.73 -1.02 -10.23
C PRO A 252 -11.68 -1.22 -9.13
N ARG A 253 -12.16 -1.64 -7.95
CA ARG A 253 -11.34 -2.11 -6.83
C ARG A 253 -11.71 -3.56 -6.54
N ILE A 254 -10.72 -4.44 -6.34
CA ILE A 254 -10.90 -5.89 -6.29
C ILE A 254 -10.29 -6.58 -5.06
N VAL A 255 -9.74 -5.79 -4.12
CA VAL A 255 -9.27 -6.29 -2.80
C VAL A 255 -9.73 -5.32 -1.71
N THR A 256 -11.04 -5.24 -1.48
CA THR A 256 -11.67 -4.25 -0.60
C THR A 256 -12.15 -4.81 0.74
N GLY A 257 -12.32 -6.14 0.85
CA GLY A 257 -12.85 -6.79 2.05
C GLY A 257 -13.00 -8.30 1.88
N GLU A 258 -13.87 -8.91 2.69
CA GLU A 258 -14.02 -10.36 2.82
C GLU A 258 -14.30 -11.06 1.49
N GLU A 259 -15.29 -10.59 0.74
CA GLU A 259 -15.69 -11.20 -0.54
C GLU A 259 -14.53 -11.23 -1.54
N ASP A 260 -13.85 -10.11 -1.69
CA ASP A 260 -12.72 -9.99 -2.61
C ASP A 260 -11.55 -10.88 -2.22
N ILE A 261 -11.22 -10.92 -0.93
CA ILE A 261 -10.14 -11.76 -0.42
C ILE A 261 -10.48 -13.23 -0.63
N ASN A 262 -11.71 -13.65 -0.35
CA ASN A 262 -12.16 -15.01 -0.64
C ASN A 262 -12.04 -15.33 -2.13
N TRP A 263 -12.51 -14.44 -3.00
CA TRP A 263 -12.39 -14.62 -4.45
C TRP A 263 -10.93 -14.78 -4.88
N LEU A 264 -10.05 -13.88 -4.43
CA LEU A 264 -8.62 -13.87 -4.74
C LEU A 264 -7.95 -15.21 -4.41
N LEU A 265 -8.19 -15.71 -3.19
CA LEU A 265 -7.55 -16.93 -2.72
C LEU A 265 -8.04 -18.19 -3.44
N HIS A 266 -9.29 -18.16 -3.96
CA HIS A 266 -9.86 -19.25 -4.75
C HIS A 266 -9.60 -19.10 -6.27
N ALA A 267 -9.34 -17.90 -6.76
CA ALA A 267 -9.07 -17.63 -8.18
C ALA A 267 -7.87 -18.44 -8.69
N VAL A 268 -6.83 -18.56 -7.85
CA VAL A 268 -5.70 -19.48 -8.01
C VAL A 268 -5.38 -20.04 -6.63
N ASP A 269 -5.90 -21.24 -6.33
CA ASP A 269 -5.70 -21.89 -5.04
C ASP A 269 -4.29 -22.48 -4.93
N ASN A 270 -3.38 -21.62 -4.52
CA ASN A 270 -1.96 -21.94 -4.34
C ASN A 270 -1.49 -21.32 -3.01
N PRO A 271 -0.74 -22.05 -2.15
CA PRO A 271 -0.28 -21.52 -0.86
C PRO A 271 0.60 -20.28 -0.98
N HIS A 272 1.25 -20.09 -2.14
CA HIS A 272 2.07 -18.91 -2.43
C HIS A 272 1.27 -17.70 -2.91
N ASN A 273 -0.03 -17.85 -3.23
CA ASN A 273 -0.95 -16.76 -3.48
C ASN A 273 -1.59 -16.33 -2.16
N GLY A 274 -1.27 -15.15 -1.66
CA GLY A 274 -1.75 -14.70 -0.35
C GLY A 274 -1.83 -13.17 -0.22
N LEU A 275 -1.86 -12.71 1.01
CA LEU A 275 -2.14 -11.33 1.36
C LEU A 275 -0.94 -10.65 1.99
N THR A 276 -0.77 -9.37 1.66
CA THR A 276 -0.29 -8.35 2.57
C THR A 276 -1.49 -7.86 3.38
N PHE A 277 -1.58 -8.23 4.64
CA PHE A 277 -2.68 -7.79 5.48
C PHE A 277 -2.43 -6.35 5.94
N CYS A 278 -2.89 -5.37 5.17
CA CYS A 278 -2.80 -3.96 5.53
C CYS A 278 -4.00 -3.54 6.38
N ALA A 279 -3.81 -3.51 7.69
CA ALA A 279 -4.87 -3.17 8.63
C ALA A 279 -5.42 -1.74 8.43
N GLY A 280 -4.57 -0.80 8.03
CA GLY A 280 -5.00 0.57 7.78
C GLY A 280 -5.89 0.70 6.56
N SER A 281 -5.51 0.13 5.42
CA SER A 281 -6.34 0.13 4.21
C SER A 281 -7.71 -0.50 4.48
N LEU A 282 -7.73 -1.68 5.09
CA LEU A 282 -8.98 -2.37 5.43
C LEU A 282 -9.83 -1.58 6.44
N SER A 283 -9.21 -0.89 7.42
CA SER A 283 -9.95 -0.12 8.42
C SER A 283 -10.55 1.20 7.89
N ALA A 284 -10.10 1.68 6.73
CA ALA A 284 -10.70 2.83 6.06
C ALA A 284 -12.10 2.50 5.48
N GLY A 285 -12.41 1.22 5.24
CA GLY A 285 -13.74 0.75 4.84
C GLY A 285 -14.65 0.52 6.04
N LEU A 286 -15.76 1.25 6.15
CA LEU A 286 -16.74 1.06 7.22
C LEU A 286 -17.39 -0.34 7.24
N HIS A 287 -17.40 -1.03 6.10
CA HIS A 287 -17.94 -2.39 5.94
C HIS A 287 -17.04 -3.49 6.51
N ASN A 288 -15.78 -3.17 6.82
CA ASN A 288 -14.81 -4.16 7.28
C ASN A 288 -14.76 -4.28 8.81
N ASN A 289 -14.82 -5.52 9.30
CA ASN A 289 -14.39 -5.91 10.64
C ASN A 289 -12.96 -6.47 10.54
N VAL A 290 -11.96 -5.63 10.79
CA VAL A 290 -10.56 -5.96 10.54
C VAL A 290 -10.06 -7.13 11.38
N PRO A 291 -10.37 -7.26 12.69
CA PRO A 291 -10.02 -8.46 13.45
C PRO A 291 -10.66 -9.75 12.93
N LEU A 292 -11.91 -9.69 12.46
CA LEU A 292 -12.56 -10.86 11.85
C LEU A 292 -11.83 -11.28 10.58
N LEU A 293 -11.52 -10.33 9.68
CA LEU A 293 -10.73 -10.61 8.47
C LEU A 293 -9.37 -11.23 8.80
N ALA A 294 -8.69 -10.72 9.84
CA ALA A 294 -7.42 -11.30 10.28
C ALA A 294 -7.57 -12.77 10.71
N ARG A 295 -8.58 -13.10 11.52
CA ARG A 295 -8.84 -14.51 11.92
C ARG A 295 -9.14 -15.41 10.72
N MET A 296 -9.91 -14.92 9.77
CA MET A 296 -10.28 -15.69 8.56
C MET A 296 -9.10 -15.94 7.65
N PHE A 297 -8.21 -14.96 7.47
CA PHE A 297 -7.20 -14.97 6.42
C PHE A 297 -5.75 -15.00 6.92
N ALA A 298 -5.51 -15.13 8.24
CA ALA A 298 -4.16 -15.22 8.77
C ALA A 298 -3.34 -16.35 8.11
N HIS A 299 -3.96 -17.51 7.84
CA HIS A 299 -3.31 -18.67 7.23
C HIS A 299 -2.75 -18.42 5.81
N ARG A 300 -3.27 -17.41 5.10
CA ARG A 300 -2.83 -16.99 3.76
C ARG A 300 -2.21 -15.58 3.78
N THR A 301 -1.93 -15.03 4.94
CA THR A 301 -1.22 -13.77 5.11
C THR A 301 0.28 -14.02 5.16
N HIS A 302 1.05 -13.36 4.31
CA HIS A 302 2.50 -13.51 4.21
C HIS A 302 3.27 -12.27 4.67
N PHE A 303 2.59 -11.14 4.80
CA PHE A 303 3.14 -9.89 5.28
C PHE A 303 2.06 -9.07 5.99
N VAL A 304 2.42 -8.35 7.04
CA VAL A 304 1.46 -7.58 7.85
C VAL A 304 1.86 -6.11 7.92
N HIS A 305 0.91 -5.22 7.59
CA HIS A 305 1.04 -3.78 7.85
C HIS A 305 0.18 -3.41 9.06
N LEU A 306 0.83 -3.06 10.14
CA LEU A 306 0.15 -2.57 11.33
C LEU A 306 0.02 -1.05 11.27
N ARG A 307 -1.19 -0.60 11.06
CA ARG A 307 -1.62 0.78 10.94
C ARG A 307 -3.13 0.85 11.24
N SER A 308 -3.64 1.99 11.63
CA SER A 308 -5.06 2.15 11.93
C SER A 308 -5.61 3.45 11.37
N THR A 309 -6.89 3.46 10.99
CA THR A 309 -7.59 4.66 10.56
C THR A 309 -8.85 4.89 11.38
N ASN A 310 -9.30 6.15 11.46
CA ASN A 310 -10.66 6.52 11.82
C ASN A 310 -11.41 6.82 10.52
N ALA A 311 -12.48 6.09 10.24
CA ALA A 311 -13.36 6.29 9.10
C ALA A 311 -14.73 6.82 9.57
N PHE A 312 -15.31 7.73 8.80
CA PHE A 312 -16.52 8.45 9.13
C PHE A 312 -17.66 8.13 8.15
N PRO A 313 -18.94 8.26 8.60
CA PRO A 313 -20.10 7.94 7.75
C PRO A 313 -20.20 8.78 6.46
N ASN A 314 -19.57 9.96 6.41
CA ASN A 314 -19.51 10.81 5.24
C ASN A 314 -18.47 10.37 4.20
N GLY A 315 -17.78 9.24 4.43
CA GLY A 315 -16.75 8.70 3.54
C GLY A 315 -15.34 9.25 3.76
N ASN A 316 -15.18 10.19 4.68
CA ASN A 316 -13.86 10.69 5.07
C ASN A 316 -13.13 9.65 5.94
N PHE A 317 -11.81 9.66 5.93
CA PHE A 317 -11.00 8.90 6.88
C PHE A 317 -9.64 9.57 7.12
N ILE A 318 -9.08 9.31 8.29
CA ILE A 318 -7.80 9.87 8.74
C ILE A 318 -6.94 8.76 9.36
N GLU A 319 -5.64 8.82 9.15
CA GLU A 319 -4.70 7.93 9.84
C GLU A 319 -4.73 8.20 11.35
N ALA A 320 -5.04 7.18 12.11
CA ALA A 320 -5.08 7.23 13.58
C ALA A 320 -3.70 6.90 14.19
N SER A 321 -3.57 6.99 15.51
CA SER A 321 -2.45 6.36 16.20
C SER A 321 -2.51 4.83 16.01
N HIS A 322 -1.36 4.16 16.03
CA HIS A 322 -1.31 2.72 15.74
C HIS A 322 -2.15 1.87 16.71
N LEU A 323 -2.21 2.24 17.98
CA LEU A 323 -3.03 1.55 18.98
C LEU A 323 -4.46 2.06 19.07
N GLY A 324 -4.78 3.16 18.38
CA GLY A 324 -6.12 3.72 18.27
C GLY A 324 -6.83 3.31 16.96
N GLY A 325 -7.97 3.94 16.70
CA GLY A 325 -8.72 3.75 15.46
C GLY A 325 -9.39 2.38 15.34
N ARG A 326 -9.85 2.09 14.11
CA ARG A 326 -10.76 0.97 13.82
C ARG A 326 -10.06 -0.35 13.52
N ALA A 327 -8.74 -0.37 13.35
CA ALA A 327 -8.01 -1.61 13.03
C ALA A 327 -7.89 -2.55 14.22
N HIS A 328 -8.03 -2.08 15.47
CA HIS A 328 -7.84 -2.88 16.69
C HIS A 328 -6.48 -3.60 16.72
N VAL A 329 -5.40 -2.85 16.50
CA VAL A 329 -4.05 -3.38 16.28
C VAL A 329 -3.58 -4.33 17.39
N ILE A 330 -3.95 -4.11 18.65
CA ILE A 330 -3.60 -5.03 19.76
C ILE A 330 -4.17 -6.44 19.50
N GLU A 331 -5.40 -6.53 19.03
CA GLU A 331 -6.03 -7.80 18.69
C GLU A 331 -5.37 -8.46 17.48
N LEU A 332 -5.00 -7.67 16.47
CA LEU A 332 -4.24 -8.16 15.31
C LEU A 332 -2.90 -8.76 15.72
N ILE A 333 -2.17 -8.10 16.63
CA ILE A 333 -0.91 -8.63 17.15
C ILE A 333 -1.14 -10.00 17.80
N ARG A 334 -2.19 -10.17 18.62
CA ARG A 334 -2.54 -11.46 19.25
C ARG A 334 -2.81 -12.55 18.21
N ILE A 335 -3.55 -12.21 17.14
CA ILE A 335 -3.89 -13.14 16.07
C ILE A 335 -2.60 -13.56 15.32
N PHE A 336 -1.82 -12.61 14.85
CA PHE A 336 -0.67 -12.91 14.01
C PHE A 336 0.53 -13.48 14.78
N GLU A 337 0.74 -13.12 16.04
CA GLU A 337 1.75 -13.78 16.88
C GLU A 337 1.42 -15.26 17.10
N LYS A 338 0.15 -15.60 17.19
CA LYS A 338 -0.30 -17.00 17.35
C LYS A 338 -0.29 -17.77 16.03
N GLU A 339 -0.91 -17.21 14.99
CA GLU A 339 -1.18 -17.93 13.73
C GLU A 339 0.01 -17.88 12.74
N ARG A 340 0.83 -16.83 12.86
CA ARG A 340 1.94 -16.54 11.93
C ARG A 340 3.22 -16.08 12.67
N PRO A 341 3.73 -16.86 13.62
CA PRO A 341 4.94 -16.49 14.35
C PRO A 341 6.13 -16.32 13.41
N GLY A 342 6.91 -15.27 13.58
CA GLY A 342 8.10 -14.98 12.76
C GLY A 342 7.85 -14.37 11.40
N PHE A 343 6.60 -14.17 10.99
CA PHE A 343 6.27 -13.49 9.71
C PHE A 343 6.66 -12.01 9.77
N PRO A 344 7.05 -11.42 8.60
CA PRO A 344 7.41 -10.02 8.55
C PRO A 344 6.17 -9.13 8.81
N MET A 345 6.34 -8.16 9.69
CA MET A 345 5.40 -7.06 9.90
C MET A 345 6.12 -5.73 9.84
N ARG A 346 5.46 -4.70 9.38
CA ARG A 346 5.95 -3.34 9.51
C ARG A 346 4.92 -2.40 10.13
N VAL A 347 5.42 -1.40 10.84
CA VAL A 347 4.65 -0.20 11.07
C VAL A 347 4.51 0.51 9.73
N ASP A 348 3.27 0.83 9.38
CA ASP A 348 2.98 1.51 8.13
C ASP A 348 2.93 3.03 8.34
N HIS A 349 2.02 3.75 7.68
CA HIS A 349 1.94 5.20 7.82
C HIS A 349 1.87 5.61 9.30
N GLY A 350 2.77 6.51 9.68
CA GLY A 350 2.81 7.07 11.03
C GLY A 350 2.41 8.55 11.03
N ARG A 351 2.13 9.08 12.21
CA ARG A 351 1.97 10.51 12.39
C ARG A 351 3.29 11.23 12.15
N MET A 352 3.25 12.41 11.58
CA MET A 352 4.39 13.31 11.52
C MET A 352 4.45 14.11 12.83
N MET A 353 5.56 13.98 13.54
CA MET A 353 5.82 14.70 14.77
C MET A 353 6.57 16.01 14.47
N LEU A 354 6.59 16.94 15.41
CA LEU A 354 7.22 18.26 15.19
C LEU A 354 8.65 18.18 14.66
N ASP A 355 9.46 17.25 15.19
CA ASP A 355 10.86 17.09 14.74
C ASP A 355 11.00 16.31 13.42
N ASP A 356 9.92 15.75 12.90
CA ASP A 356 9.86 15.15 11.56
C ASP A 356 9.61 16.19 10.46
N ALA A 357 9.00 17.33 10.81
CA ALA A 357 8.63 18.36 9.85
C ALA A 357 9.86 18.92 9.14
N GLY A 358 9.76 19.12 7.83
CA GLY A 358 10.84 19.69 7.01
C GLY A 358 12.06 18.78 6.79
N LYS A 359 12.08 17.55 7.28
CA LYS A 359 13.17 16.59 7.04
C LYS A 359 13.17 15.97 5.64
N GLY A 360 12.10 16.16 4.86
CA GLY A 360 11.96 15.62 3.50
C GLY A 360 11.71 14.12 3.48
N TYR A 361 10.98 13.60 4.45
CA TYR A 361 10.46 12.24 4.43
C TYR A 361 9.30 12.10 3.43
N ASN A 362 9.12 10.91 2.89
CA ASN A 362 7.94 10.64 2.09
C ASN A 362 6.66 10.74 2.95
N PRO A 363 5.54 11.22 2.39
CA PRO A 363 4.29 11.34 3.13
C PRO A 363 3.87 10.04 3.82
N GLY A 364 3.55 10.11 5.12
CA GLY A 364 3.23 8.96 5.95
C GLY A 364 4.45 8.16 6.45
N TYR A 365 5.65 8.44 5.97
CA TYR A 365 6.87 7.67 6.28
C TYR A 365 7.89 8.45 7.11
N SER A 366 7.43 9.30 8.03
CA SER A 366 8.27 10.00 8.99
C SER A 366 9.05 9.04 9.91
N PHE A 367 10.14 9.51 10.51
CA PHE A 367 10.97 8.65 11.37
C PHE A 367 10.42 8.54 12.79
N HIS A 368 10.23 9.66 13.50
CA HIS A 368 9.87 9.64 14.91
C HIS A 368 8.48 9.07 15.16
N GLY A 369 7.50 9.42 14.34
CA GLY A 369 6.15 8.88 14.48
C GLY A 369 6.09 7.37 14.28
N ARG A 370 6.82 6.83 13.29
CA ARG A 370 6.89 5.38 13.08
C ARG A 370 7.77 4.69 14.14
N MET A 371 8.84 5.33 14.62
CA MET A 371 9.65 4.81 15.73
C MET A 371 8.82 4.66 17.00
N MET A 372 8.01 5.65 17.34
CA MET A 372 7.07 5.57 18.47
C MET A 372 6.07 4.42 18.27
N ALA A 373 5.52 4.27 17.08
CA ALA A 373 4.61 3.18 16.75
C ALA A 373 5.29 1.80 16.87
N LEU A 374 6.53 1.66 16.38
CA LEU A 374 7.29 0.41 16.50
C LEU A 374 7.53 0.04 17.95
N ALA A 375 7.92 1.01 18.80
CA ALA A 375 8.11 0.78 20.23
C ALA A 375 6.83 0.34 20.94
N GLN A 376 5.68 0.93 20.58
CA GLN A 376 4.37 0.54 21.11
C GLN A 376 4.01 -0.90 20.71
N ILE A 377 4.19 -1.25 19.44
CA ILE A 377 3.93 -2.61 18.93
C ILE A 377 4.87 -3.63 19.55
N GLU A 378 6.16 -3.31 19.67
CA GLU A 378 7.16 -4.19 20.32
C GLU A 378 6.78 -4.46 21.77
N GLY A 379 6.36 -3.43 22.52
CA GLY A 379 5.87 -3.60 23.89
C GLY A 379 4.67 -4.53 23.97
N MET A 380 3.69 -4.39 23.04
CA MET A 380 2.54 -5.29 23.01
C MET A 380 2.93 -6.72 22.62
N MET A 381 3.82 -6.91 21.65
CA MET A 381 4.35 -8.23 21.29
C MET A 381 5.04 -8.91 22.50
N ALA A 382 5.83 -8.17 23.26
CA ALA A 382 6.51 -8.69 24.44
C ALA A 382 5.51 -9.21 25.50
N VAL A 383 4.46 -8.42 25.81
CA VAL A 383 3.40 -8.83 26.76
C VAL A 383 2.65 -10.07 26.26
N ILE A 384 2.24 -10.08 25.00
CA ILE A 384 1.47 -11.18 24.39
C ILE A 384 2.29 -12.48 24.38
N ASN A 385 3.57 -12.39 24.08
CA ASN A 385 4.47 -13.56 24.07
C ASN A 385 4.71 -14.11 25.49
N GLU A 386 4.82 -13.26 26.52
CA GLU A 386 4.89 -13.71 27.91
C GLU A 386 3.59 -14.37 28.38
N GLU A 387 2.43 -13.78 28.07
CA GLU A 387 1.12 -14.38 28.37
C GLU A 387 0.96 -15.78 27.73
N SER A 388 1.53 -15.97 26.55
CA SER A 388 1.46 -17.26 25.83
C SER A 388 2.33 -18.33 26.48
N LYS A 389 3.52 -17.97 26.98
CA LYS A 389 4.41 -18.88 27.74
C LYS A 389 3.80 -19.32 29.07
N LEU A 390 3.03 -18.45 29.74
CA LEU A 390 2.39 -18.78 31.02
C LEU A 390 1.20 -19.74 30.85
N LYS A 391 0.65 -19.88 29.62
CA LYS A 391 -0.48 -20.76 29.32
C LYS A 391 -0.07 -22.10 28.69
N SER A 392 1.20 -22.25 28.29
CA SER A 392 1.78 -23.47 27.74
C SER A 392 2.41 -24.30 28.87
#